data_642d71930f8228e7f3e4403717dea5e1
#
_entry.id   642d71930f8228e7f3e4403717dea5e1
#
_cell.length_a   1.000
_cell.length_b   1.000
_cell.length_c   1.000
_cell.angle_alpha   90.00
_cell.angle_beta   90.00
_cell.angle_gamma   90.00
#
_symmetry.space_group_name_H-M   'P 1'
#
loop_
_entity.id
_entity.type
_entity.pdbx_description
1 polymer ?
#
loop_
_entity_poly.entity_id
_entity_poly.type
_entity_poly.pdbx_seq_one_letter_code
_entity_poly.pdbx_strand_id
1 'polypeptide(L)'
;MKTTGSVQEKNGRFYFVINLYDANGKRRIKWISTGLTVRGNKRKAESMLREVLLNYDETGELPTGRGGAYEKVDAKTAKPLPQHLQPVSKSEMLFLDYLNEWVQVHKASIQPATFISYNRMITGRITQYFEPLGLKLCEVTPQVLDEFQEKILLEGYTTNTVIHYHAIFGKAFKDAVRKDYLETNPMLKVDRPKKNSFRPNFYSKDEVQQLLEVSQDDPLHLCILITAYYGLRRSEVLGLKWSSIDFERKSITINHKVTEQLVNGKYVLSLIHI
;
A
#
# COMPACT_ATOMS: atom_id res chain seq x y z
N MET A 1 -9.55 -32.72 -8.65
CA MET A 1 -9.67 -32.52 -7.18
C MET A 1 -8.39 -31.85 -6.72
N LYS A 2 -8.47 -30.81 -5.90
CA LYS A 2 -7.31 -30.06 -5.45
C LYS A 2 -6.60 -30.83 -4.32
N THR A 3 -5.29 -31.06 -4.44
CA THR A 3 -4.48 -31.74 -3.45
C THR A 3 -4.41 -30.92 -2.15
N THR A 4 -4.55 -31.54 -1.01
CA THR A 4 -4.50 -30.89 0.30
C THR A 4 -3.44 -31.52 1.20
N GLY A 5 -2.83 -30.73 2.07
CA GLY A 5 -1.83 -31.22 3.01
C GLY A 5 -1.79 -30.40 4.29
N SER A 6 -1.16 -30.98 5.30
CA SER A 6 -0.91 -30.34 6.60
C SER A 6 0.50 -30.64 7.09
N VAL A 7 1.04 -29.77 7.95
CA VAL A 7 2.30 -30.02 8.67
C VAL A 7 1.95 -30.66 10.00
N GLN A 8 2.54 -31.82 10.26
CA GLN A 8 2.37 -32.52 11.55
C GLN A 8 3.72 -32.78 12.22
N GLU A 9 3.69 -32.82 13.54
CA GLU A 9 4.84 -33.15 14.38
C GLU A 9 4.86 -34.63 14.72
N LYS A 10 6.01 -35.27 14.52
CA LYS A 10 6.27 -36.64 14.94
C LYS A 10 7.73 -36.79 15.32
N ASN A 11 7.98 -37.35 16.52
CA ASN A 11 9.33 -37.58 17.03
C ASN A 11 10.25 -36.33 17.00
N GLY A 12 9.71 -35.18 17.41
CA GLY A 12 10.45 -33.91 17.46
C GLY A 12 10.83 -33.31 16.09
N ARG A 13 10.22 -33.77 15.00
CA ARG A 13 10.42 -33.30 13.65
C ARG A 13 9.10 -33.02 12.93
N PHE A 14 9.12 -32.12 11.96
CA PHE A 14 7.97 -31.85 11.10
C PHE A 14 7.90 -32.81 9.92
N TYR A 15 6.67 -33.20 9.58
CA TYR A 15 6.33 -34.01 8.42
C TYR A 15 5.22 -33.34 7.64
N PHE A 16 5.26 -33.44 6.31
CA PHE A 16 4.11 -33.15 5.46
C PHE A 16 3.19 -34.37 5.40
N VAL A 17 1.93 -34.15 5.65
CA VAL A 17 0.86 -35.13 5.52
C VAL A 17 0.00 -34.71 4.34
N ILE A 18 0.19 -35.37 3.18
CA ILE A 18 -0.44 -34.99 1.92
C ILE A 18 -1.53 -35.99 1.58
N ASN A 19 -2.71 -35.47 1.27
CA ASN A 19 -3.86 -36.25 0.83
C ASN A 19 -3.85 -36.35 -0.71
N LEU A 20 -3.65 -37.54 -1.21
CA LEU A 20 -3.70 -37.88 -2.62
C LEU A 20 -5.01 -38.61 -2.92
N TYR A 21 -5.55 -38.42 -4.12
CA TYR A 21 -6.73 -39.12 -4.57
C TYR A 21 -6.38 -39.90 -5.84
N ASP A 22 -6.76 -41.18 -5.87
CA ASP A 22 -6.59 -42.02 -7.08
C ASP A 22 -7.69 -41.72 -8.12
N ALA A 23 -7.59 -42.35 -9.29
CA ALA A 23 -8.55 -42.17 -10.38
C ALA A 23 -10.01 -42.53 -10.00
N ASN A 24 -10.18 -43.32 -8.94
CA ASN A 24 -11.49 -43.75 -8.41
C ASN A 24 -11.93 -42.85 -7.23
N GLY A 25 -11.24 -41.75 -6.94
CA GLY A 25 -11.56 -40.85 -5.85
C GLY A 25 -11.19 -41.36 -4.44
N LYS A 26 -10.49 -42.49 -4.33
CA LYS A 26 -10.09 -43.06 -3.05
C LYS A 26 -8.90 -42.30 -2.49
N ARG A 27 -9.02 -41.82 -1.24
CA ARG A 27 -7.98 -41.07 -0.54
C ARG A 27 -6.82 -41.94 -0.14
N ARG A 28 -5.58 -41.53 -0.44
CA ARG A 28 -4.33 -42.06 0.07
C ARG A 28 -3.57 -40.97 0.81
N ILE A 29 -2.96 -41.30 1.95
CA ILE A 29 -2.18 -40.35 2.74
C ILE A 29 -0.71 -40.68 2.57
N LYS A 30 0.10 -39.68 2.21
CA LYS A 30 1.55 -39.80 2.11
C LYS A 30 2.23 -38.90 3.14
N TRP A 31 3.16 -39.50 3.92
CA TRP A 31 3.97 -38.77 4.89
C TRP A 31 5.36 -38.53 4.29
N ILE A 32 5.82 -37.27 4.34
CA ILE A 32 7.14 -36.86 3.85
C ILE A 32 7.85 -36.13 4.96
N SER A 33 9.07 -36.55 5.31
CA SER A 33 9.88 -35.87 6.32
C SER A 33 10.40 -34.55 5.75
N THR A 34 10.25 -33.47 6.54
CA THR A 34 10.81 -32.15 6.17
C THR A 34 12.28 -31.98 6.53
N GLY A 35 12.84 -32.90 7.34
CA GLY A 35 14.18 -32.75 7.94
C GLY A 35 14.27 -31.68 9.03
N LEU A 36 13.22 -30.87 9.24
CA LEU A 36 13.21 -29.76 10.20
C LEU A 36 12.85 -30.23 11.59
N THR A 37 13.57 -29.74 12.60
CA THR A 37 13.21 -29.90 14.02
C THR A 37 12.06 -28.94 14.37
N VAL A 38 11.24 -29.30 15.36
CA VAL A 38 10.01 -28.56 15.73
C VAL A 38 10.32 -27.16 16.24
N ARG A 39 11.41 -26.99 16.99
CA ARG A 39 11.73 -25.72 17.65
C ARG A 39 12.05 -24.61 16.63
N GLY A 40 11.16 -23.60 16.54
CA GLY A 40 11.34 -22.40 15.71
C GLY A 40 11.07 -22.57 14.20
N ASN A 41 10.78 -23.78 13.71
CA ASN A 41 10.70 -24.06 12.26
C ASN A 41 9.28 -24.23 11.70
N LYS A 42 8.22 -23.97 12.48
CA LYS A 42 6.83 -24.17 12.04
C LYS A 42 6.48 -23.40 10.78
N ARG A 43 6.78 -22.08 10.75
CA ARG A 43 6.52 -21.23 9.57
C ARG A 43 7.28 -21.69 8.33
N LYS A 44 8.53 -22.14 8.51
CA LYS A 44 9.36 -22.67 7.41
C LYS A 44 8.77 -23.96 6.85
N ALA A 45 8.32 -24.87 7.71
CA ALA A 45 7.65 -26.11 7.29
C ALA A 45 6.34 -25.82 6.54
N GLU A 46 5.55 -24.85 6.99
CA GLU A 46 4.30 -24.45 6.31
C GLU A 46 4.55 -23.81 4.93
N SER A 47 5.62 -23.01 4.78
CA SER A 47 6.04 -22.46 3.49
C SER A 47 6.45 -23.56 2.51
N MET A 48 7.30 -24.48 2.96
CA MET A 48 7.75 -25.66 2.17
C MET A 48 6.57 -26.55 1.77
N LEU A 49 5.56 -26.73 2.62
CA LEU A 49 4.36 -27.51 2.26
C LEU A 49 3.60 -26.87 1.09
N ARG A 50 3.47 -25.53 1.09
CA ARG A 50 2.81 -24.82 -0.03
C ARG A 50 3.53 -25.02 -1.35
N GLU A 51 4.86 -24.96 -1.34
CA GLU A 51 5.67 -25.23 -2.53
C GLU A 51 5.52 -26.66 -3.03
N VAL A 52 5.49 -27.63 -2.11
CA VAL A 52 5.29 -29.06 -2.45
C VAL A 52 3.91 -29.30 -3.06
N LEU A 53 2.87 -28.67 -2.52
CA LEU A 53 1.50 -28.83 -3.04
C LEU A 53 1.34 -28.18 -4.41
N LEU A 54 1.92 -26.98 -4.61
CA LEU A 54 1.94 -26.32 -5.91
C LEU A 54 2.67 -27.15 -6.96
N ASN A 55 3.85 -27.65 -6.62
CA ASN A 55 4.65 -28.47 -7.53
C ASN A 55 3.95 -29.79 -7.89
N TYR A 56 3.27 -30.41 -6.93
CA TYR A 56 2.51 -31.62 -7.18
C TYR A 56 1.28 -31.37 -8.07
N ASP A 57 0.57 -30.27 -7.87
CA ASP A 57 -0.58 -29.89 -8.72
C ASP A 57 -0.15 -29.62 -10.18
N GLU A 58 1.12 -29.21 -10.40
CA GLU A 58 1.68 -28.91 -11.71
C GLU A 58 2.34 -30.14 -12.38
N THR A 59 3.08 -30.94 -11.61
CA THR A 59 3.94 -32.03 -12.16
C THR A 59 3.43 -33.43 -11.87
N GLY A 60 2.54 -33.58 -10.90
CA GLY A 60 2.12 -34.88 -10.38
C GLY A 60 3.19 -35.62 -9.57
N GLU A 61 4.37 -35.02 -9.32
CA GLU A 61 5.49 -35.63 -8.62
C GLU A 61 5.64 -35.11 -7.20
N LEU A 62 5.85 -36.01 -6.26
CA LEU A 62 6.18 -35.68 -4.87
C LEU A 62 7.67 -35.88 -4.62
N PRO A 63 8.29 -35.05 -3.75
CA PRO A 63 9.70 -35.24 -3.42
C PRO A 63 9.96 -36.63 -2.86
N THR A 64 10.92 -37.33 -3.45
CA THR A 64 11.34 -38.70 -3.12
C THR A 64 12.62 -38.63 -2.28
N GLY A 65 12.53 -38.29 -0.99
CA GLY A 65 13.68 -38.28 -0.09
C GLY A 65 13.68 -39.46 0.87
N ARG A 66 14.64 -40.37 0.77
CA ARG A 66 15.09 -41.20 1.91
C ARG A 66 15.99 -40.32 2.78
N GLY A 67 15.55 -39.97 3.97
CA GLY A 67 16.41 -39.34 4.98
C GLY A 67 16.28 -37.83 5.17
N GLY A 68 15.19 -37.18 4.76
CA GLY A 68 14.82 -35.85 5.27
C GLY A 68 15.65 -34.66 4.75
N ALA A 69 16.49 -34.83 3.75
CA ALA A 69 17.05 -33.69 3.05
C ALA A 69 16.19 -33.41 1.82
N TYR A 70 15.59 -32.23 1.78
CA TYR A 70 15.15 -31.62 0.53
C TYR A 70 16.46 -31.38 -0.24
N GLU A 71 16.80 -32.21 -1.17
CA GLU A 71 17.85 -31.87 -2.13
C GLU A 71 17.40 -30.59 -2.81
N LYS A 72 18.13 -29.51 -2.57
CA LYS A 72 18.02 -28.34 -3.42
C LYS A 72 18.32 -28.84 -4.82
N VAL A 73 17.31 -28.89 -5.67
CA VAL A 73 17.52 -28.97 -7.11
C VAL A 73 18.35 -27.74 -7.45
N ASP A 74 19.61 -27.96 -7.78
CA ASP A 74 20.48 -26.87 -8.18
C ASP A 74 19.78 -26.12 -9.31
N ALA A 75 19.70 -24.80 -9.18
CA ALA A 75 19.05 -23.93 -10.17
C ALA A 75 19.63 -24.08 -11.60
N LYS A 76 20.70 -24.89 -11.77
CA LYS A 76 21.33 -25.21 -13.05
C LYS A 76 20.73 -26.43 -13.77
N THR A 77 19.88 -27.24 -13.12
CA THR A 77 19.28 -28.46 -13.69
C THR A 77 17.74 -28.39 -13.79
N ALA A 78 17.13 -27.35 -13.31
CA ALA A 78 15.70 -27.13 -13.56
C ALA A 78 15.49 -26.85 -15.05
N LYS A 79 14.72 -27.71 -15.74
CA LYS A 79 14.24 -27.39 -17.09
C LYS A 79 13.56 -26.01 -17.03
N PRO A 80 13.94 -25.05 -17.88
CA PRO A 80 13.30 -23.75 -17.90
C PRO A 80 11.78 -23.95 -18.11
N LEU A 81 10.97 -23.35 -17.25
CA LEU A 81 9.52 -23.28 -17.47
C LEU A 81 9.26 -22.78 -18.89
N PRO A 82 8.26 -23.32 -19.59
CA PRO A 82 7.81 -22.78 -20.88
C PRO A 82 7.65 -21.27 -20.78
N GLN A 83 8.07 -20.52 -21.81
CA GLN A 83 8.09 -19.04 -21.80
C GLN A 83 6.78 -18.38 -21.41
N HIS A 84 5.63 -19.03 -21.63
CA HIS A 84 4.29 -18.54 -21.26
C HIS A 84 3.92 -18.77 -19.77
N LEU A 85 4.72 -19.56 -19.02
CA LEU A 85 4.55 -19.83 -17.59
C LEU A 85 5.66 -19.20 -16.74
N GLN A 86 6.67 -18.59 -17.36
CA GLN A 86 7.62 -17.78 -16.62
C GLN A 86 6.85 -16.58 -16.08
N PRO A 87 6.84 -16.33 -14.74
CA PRO A 87 6.32 -15.08 -14.25
C PRO A 87 7.11 -13.98 -14.94
N VAL A 88 6.45 -13.21 -15.81
CA VAL A 88 7.04 -11.99 -16.34
C VAL A 88 7.49 -11.22 -15.13
N SER A 89 8.80 -11.08 -14.95
CA SER A 89 9.34 -10.36 -13.81
C SER A 89 8.72 -8.97 -13.88
N LYS A 90 7.86 -8.61 -12.91
CA LYS A 90 7.24 -7.27 -12.89
C LYS A 90 8.26 -6.16 -12.78
N SER A 91 9.55 -6.49 -12.58
CA SER A 91 10.67 -5.56 -12.68
C SER A 91 10.81 -4.94 -14.07
N GLU A 92 10.43 -5.68 -15.13
CA GLU A 92 10.43 -5.23 -16.53
C GLU A 92 9.22 -4.34 -16.90
N MET A 93 8.24 -4.21 -16.01
CA MET A 93 7.09 -3.33 -16.17
C MET A 93 7.54 -1.86 -16.17
N LEU A 94 6.89 -0.99 -16.94
CA LEU A 94 7.13 0.45 -16.86
C LEU A 94 6.85 0.95 -15.43
N PHE A 95 7.71 1.82 -14.93
CA PHE A 95 7.59 2.34 -13.57
C PHE A 95 6.26 3.04 -13.32
N LEU A 96 5.76 3.80 -14.29
CA LEU A 96 4.46 4.48 -14.19
C LEU A 96 3.30 3.48 -14.15
N ASP A 97 3.36 2.41 -14.93
CA ASP A 97 2.33 1.37 -14.91
C ASP A 97 2.32 0.66 -13.55
N TYR A 98 3.50 0.38 -12.99
CA TYR A 98 3.64 -0.14 -11.65
C TYR A 98 3.00 0.78 -10.59
N LEU A 99 3.28 2.09 -10.63
CA LEU A 99 2.72 3.05 -9.67
C LEU A 99 1.20 3.16 -9.78
N ASN A 100 0.66 3.15 -11.01
CA ASN A 100 -0.77 3.18 -11.25
C ASN A 100 -1.44 1.88 -10.75
N GLU A 101 -0.88 0.71 -11.02
CA GLU A 101 -1.36 -0.56 -10.47
C GLU A 101 -1.28 -0.54 -8.94
N TRP A 102 -0.14 -0.10 -8.39
CA TRP A 102 0.10 -0.04 -6.94
C TRP A 102 -0.94 0.80 -6.21
N VAL A 103 -1.25 2.00 -6.69
CA VAL A 103 -2.24 2.87 -6.03
C VAL A 103 -3.65 2.30 -6.08
N GLN A 104 -4.03 1.63 -7.19
CA GLN A 104 -5.34 0.99 -7.32
C GLN A 104 -5.47 -0.21 -6.37
N VAL A 105 -4.45 -1.04 -6.25
CA VAL A 105 -4.43 -2.16 -5.29
C VAL A 105 -4.59 -1.67 -3.84
N HIS A 106 -3.99 -0.52 -3.51
CA HIS A 106 -4.07 0.04 -2.15
C HIS A 106 -5.37 0.82 -1.87
N LYS A 107 -6.20 1.07 -2.87
CA LYS A 107 -7.45 1.85 -2.74
C LYS A 107 -8.35 1.36 -1.60
N ALA A 108 -8.49 0.05 -1.42
CA ALA A 108 -9.33 -0.53 -0.38
C ALA A 108 -8.72 -0.47 1.03
N SER A 109 -7.39 -0.27 1.14
CA SER A 109 -6.66 -0.31 2.42
C SER A 109 -6.29 1.07 2.97
N ILE A 110 -6.53 2.14 2.21
CA ILE A 110 -6.21 3.51 2.59
C ILE A 110 -7.46 4.39 2.61
N GLN A 111 -7.40 5.48 3.38
CA GLN A 111 -8.49 6.45 3.41
C GLN A 111 -8.74 7.07 2.02
N PRO A 112 -10.01 7.34 1.63
CA PRO A 112 -10.34 7.91 0.32
C PRO A 112 -9.56 9.19 0.00
N ALA A 113 -9.40 10.10 0.95
CA ALA A 113 -8.62 11.32 0.77
C ALA A 113 -7.13 11.06 0.49
N THR A 114 -6.56 10.01 1.11
CA THR A 114 -5.17 9.59 0.85
C THR A 114 -5.04 9.01 -0.55
N PHE A 115 -6.01 8.18 -0.97
CA PHE A 115 -6.05 7.64 -2.34
C PHE A 115 -6.09 8.77 -3.38
N ILE A 116 -6.97 9.75 -3.19
CA ILE A 116 -7.08 10.91 -4.07
C ILE A 116 -5.75 11.68 -4.15
N SER A 117 -5.13 11.92 -2.99
CA SER A 117 -3.83 12.61 -2.94
C SER A 117 -2.76 11.84 -3.72
N TYR A 118 -2.62 10.53 -3.49
CA TYR A 118 -1.66 9.69 -4.20
C TYR A 118 -1.93 9.67 -5.70
N ASN A 119 -3.18 9.46 -6.08
CA ASN A 119 -3.58 9.42 -7.48
C ASN A 119 -3.25 10.75 -8.19
N ARG A 120 -3.57 11.90 -7.60
CA ARG A 120 -3.23 13.23 -8.15
C ARG A 120 -1.72 13.43 -8.29
N MET A 121 -0.93 12.97 -7.34
CA MET A 121 0.53 13.09 -7.40
C MET A 121 1.12 12.20 -8.50
N ILE A 122 0.60 10.97 -8.65
CA ILE A 122 1.05 10.02 -9.67
C ILE A 122 0.64 10.52 -11.06
N THR A 123 -0.65 10.80 -11.29
CA THR A 123 -1.16 11.26 -12.61
C THR A 123 -0.72 12.67 -12.99
N GLY A 124 -0.22 13.44 -12.03
CA GLY A 124 0.31 14.78 -12.26
C GLY A 124 1.82 14.79 -12.48
N ARG A 125 2.55 15.32 -11.49
CA ARG A 125 3.99 15.59 -11.61
C ARG A 125 4.85 14.34 -11.81
N ILE A 126 4.50 13.20 -11.18
CA ILE A 126 5.26 11.98 -11.37
C ILE A 126 5.16 11.52 -12.82
N THR A 127 3.95 11.44 -13.38
CA THR A 127 3.77 11.09 -14.81
C THR A 127 4.50 12.09 -15.72
N GLN A 128 4.32 13.38 -15.49
CA GLN A 128 4.97 14.41 -16.29
C GLN A 128 6.51 14.29 -16.34
N TYR A 129 7.12 13.81 -15.25
CA TYR A 129 8.57 13.62 -15.18
C TYR A 129 9.02 12.28 -15.77
N PHE A 130 8.37 11.18 -15.40
CA PHE A 130 8.83 9.83 -15.72
C PHE A 130 8.34 9.30 -17.08
N GLU A 131 7.24 9.83 -17.61
CA GLU A 131 6.69 9.40 -18.91
C GLU A 131 7.70 9.59 -20.06
N PRO A 132 8.37 10.75 -20.21
CA PRO A 132 9.39 10.92 -21.25
C PRO A 132 10.61 10.04 -21.09
N LEU A 133 10.90 9.57 -19.86
CA LEU A 133 12.04 8.71 -19.57
C LEU A 133 11.78 7.25 -19.93
N GLY A 134 10.51 6.81 -19.95
CA GLY A 134 10.11 5.45 -20.32
C GLY A 134 10.77 4.35 -19.48
N LEU A 135 11.16 4.63 -18.22
CA LEU A 135 11.94 3.72 -17.39
C LEU A 135 11.11 2.53 -16.91
N LYS A 136 11.73 1.36 -16.93
CA LYS A 136 11.22 0.17 -16.24
C LYS A 136 11.42 0.30 -14.73
N LEU A 137 10.66 -0.47 -13.95
CA LEU A 137 10.75 -0.46 -12.50
C LEU A 137 12.17 -0.78 -12.01
N CYS A 138 12.88 -1.71 -12.64
CA CYS A 138 14.26 -2.08 -12.30
C CYS A 138 15.30 -1.03 -12.71
N GLU A 139 14.95 -0.09 -13.59
CA GLU A 139 15.86 0.94 -14.10
C GLU A 139 15.80 2.24 -13.28
N VAL A 140 14.86 2.34 -12.35
CA VAL A 140 14.73 3.53 -11.49
C VAL A 140 15.82 3.51 -10.43
N THR A 141 16.83 4.35 -10.63
CA THR A 141 17.98 4.49 -9.74
C THR A 141 17.73 5.57 -8.65
N PRO A 142 18.48 5.54 -7.54
CA PRO A 142 18.45 6.63 -6.55
C PRO A 142 18.71 8.01 -7.18
N GLN A 143 19.65 8.08 -8.13
CA GLN A 143 19.99 9.33 -8.81
C GLN A 143 18.79 9.94 -9.53
N VAL A 144 18.03 9.16 -10.30
CA VAL A 144 16.82 9.63 -11.01
C VAL A 144 15.77 10.15 -10.01
N LEU A 145 15.67 9.52 -8.85
CA LEU A 145 14.74 9.94 -7.80
C LEU A 145 15.19 11.25 -7.12
N ASP A 146 16.49 11.44 -6.92
CA ASP A 146 17.06 12.70 -6.43
C ASP A 146 16.86 13.83 -7.43
N GLU A 147 17.14 13.60 -8.74
CA GLU A 147 16.90 14.56 -9.82
C GLU A 147 15.42 14.97 -9.90
N PHE A 148 14.49 14.03 -9.70
CA PHE A 148 13.06 14.36 -9.61
C PHE A 148 12.77 15.28 -8.42
N GLN A 149 13.33 14.99 -7.23
CA GLN A 149 13.11 15.82 -6.05
C GLN A 149 13.68 17.22 -6.24
N GLU A 150 14.88 17.32 -6.80
CA GLU A 150 15.53 18.59 -7.10
C GLU A 150 14.71 19.42 -8.10
N LYS A 151 14.21 18.80 -9.19
CA LYS A 151 13.33 19.46 -10.16
C LYS A 151 12.09 20.06 -9.50
N ILE A 152 11.43 19.32 -8.60
CA ILE A 152 10.25 19.82 -7.89
C ILE A 152 10.60 21.05 -7.03
N LEU A 153 11.78 21.07 -6.41
CA LEU A 153 12.26 22.23 -5.65
C LEU A 153 12.57 23.43 -6.57
N LEU A 154 13.21 23.20 -7.72
CA LEU A 154 13.51 24.23 -8.70
C LEU A 154 12.24 24.84 -9.32
N GLU A 155 11.16 24.09 -9.42
CA GLU A 155 9.84 24.58 -9.82
C GLU A 155 9.14 25.43 -8.73
N GLY A 156 9.80 25.68 -7.58
CA GLY A 156 9.32 26.53 -6.50
C GLY A 156 8.43 25.84 -5.47
N TYR A 157 8.32 24.49 -5.50
CA TYR A 157 7.59 23.75 -4.47
C TYR A 157 8.38 23.69 -3.17
N THR A 158 7.64 23.62 -2.06
CA THR A 158 8.27 23.51 -0.73
C THR A 158 8.84 22.11 -0.48
N THR A 159 9.85 22.03 0.41
CA THR A 159 10.39 20.73 0.85
C THR A 159 9.34 19.81 1.45
N ASN A 160 8.28 20.36 2.06
CA ASN A 160 7.15 19.57 2.57
C ASN A 160 6.41 18.84 1.42
N THR A 161 6.28 19.48 0.25
CA THR A 161 5.70 18.84 -0.96
C THR A 161 6.59 17.69 -1.43
N VAL A 162 7.91 17.91 -1.49
CA VAL A 162 8.87 16.85 -1.88
C VAL A 162 8.84 15.66 -0.91
N ILE A 163 8.68 15.92 0.39
CA ILE A 163 8.52 14.85 1.40
C ILE A 163 7.31 13.95 1.10
N HIS A 164 6.22 14.50 0.54
CA HIS A 164 5.07 13.68 0.16
C HIS A 164 5.40 12.76 -1.04
N TYR A 165 6.11 13.25 -2.05
CA TYR A 165 6.60 12.41 -3.16
C TYR A 165 7.56 11.34 -2.68
N HIS A 166 8.52 11.71 -1.84
CA HIS A 166 9.45 10.78 -1.20
C HIS A 166 8.71 9.66 -0.45
N ALA A 167 7.64 9.99 0.27
CA ALA A 167 6.84 9.02 1.01
C ALA A 167 6.07 8.04 0.09
N ILE A 168 5.57 8.51 -1.06
CA ILE A 168 4.89 7.66 -2.04
C ILE A 168 5.89 6.67 -2.64
N PHE A 169 7.02 7.14 -3.12
CA PHE A 169 8.07 6.28 -3.69
C PHE A 169 8.57 5.27 -2.65
N GLY A 170 8.85 5.73 -1.42
CA GLY A 170 9.29 4.85 -0.35
C GLY A 170 8.32 3.70 -0.06
N LYS A 171 7.01 3.97 -0.08
CA LYS A 171 5.97 2.94 0.10
C LYS A 171 5.86 2.02 -1.12
N ALA A 172 5.84 2.58 -2.33
CA ALA A 172 5.71 1.80 -3.56
C ALA A 172 6.91 0.86 -3.73
N PHE A 173 8.14 1.35 -3.60
CA PHE A 173 9.34 0.50 -3.70
C PHE A 173 9.46 -0.50 -2.56
N LYS A 174 9.03 -0.17 -1.34
CA LYS A 174 8.96 -1.13 -0.24
C LYS A 174 8.03 -2.30 -0.57
N ASP A 175 6.91 -2.02 -1.20
CA ASP A 175 5.97 -3.06 -1.66
C ASP A 175 6.52 -3.86 -2.84
N ALA A 176 7.27 -3.22 -3.76
CA ALA A 176 7.94 -3.90 -4.86
C ALA A 176 8.96 -4.93 -4.34
N VAL A 177 9.76 -4.55 -3.34
CA VAL A 177 10.71 -5.49 -2.70
C VAL A 177 9.98 -6.60 -1.95
N ARG A 178 8.91 -6.28 -1.21
CA ARG A 178 8.12 -7.29 -0.49
C ARG A 178 7.46 -8.33 -1.40
N LYS A 179 7.19 -7.95 -2.67
CA LYS A 179 6.59 -8.81 -3.70
C LYS A 179 7.60 -9.44 -4.64
N ASP A 180 8.88 -9.35 -4.30
CA ASP A 180 10.00 -9.87 -5.09
C ASP A 180 10.07 -9.31 -6.53
N TYR A 181 9.56 -8.07 -6.76
CA TYR A 181 9.70 -7.35 -8.02
C TYR A 181 11.06 -6.65 -8.12
N LEU A 182 11.65 -6.29 -6.99
CA LEU A 182 12.98 -5.71 -6.84
C LEU A 182 13.72 -6.38 -5.69
N GLU A 183 15.03 -6.50 -5.83
CA GLU A 183 15.90 -7.00 -4.75
C GLU A 183 16.09 -5.97 -3.65
N THR A 184 16.22 -4.70 -4.01
CA THR A 184 16.48 -3.60 -3.08
C THR A 184 15.60 -2.40 -3.36
N ASN A 185 15.29 -1.63 -2.31
CA ASN A 185 14.53 -0.40 -2.44
C ASN A 185 15.48 0.78 -2.74
N PRO A 186 15.43 1.41 -3.94
CA PRO A 186 16.30 2.53 -4.28
C PRO A 186 16.15 3.73 -3.36
N MET A 187 14.96 3.94 -2.77
CA MET A 187 14.72 5.05 -1.84
C MET A 187 15.55 4.98 -0.54
N LEU A 188 16.17 3.84 -0.22
CA LEU A 188 17.06 3.74 0.94
C LEU A 188 18.36 4.54 0.77
N LYS A 189 18.71 4.91 -0.48
CA LYS A 189 19.89 5.70 -0.83
C LYS A 189 19.55 7.13 -1.25
N VAL A 190 18.30 7.53 -1.15
CA VAL A 190 17.78 8.87 -1.47
C VAL A 190 17.57 9.65 -0.19
N ASP A 191 18.16 10.83 -0.09
CA ASP A 191 18.03 11.66 1.10
C ASP A 191 16.62 12.24 1.22
N ARG A 192 16.05 12.08 2.41
CA ARG A 192 14.77 12.71 2.70
C ARG A 192 14.96 14.18 3.00
N PRO A 193 14.28 15.11 2.29
CA PRO A 193 14.38 16.53 2.57
C PRO A 193 13.99 16.87 4.02
N LYS A 194 14.67 17.85 4.60
CA LYS A 194 14.33 18.34 5.93
C LYS A 194 13.00 19.08 5.88
N LYS A 195 12.14 18.79 6.86
CA LYS A 195 10.84 19.46 6.97
C LYS A 195 11.05 20.95 7.29
N ASN A 196 10.41 21.83 6.52
CA ASN A 196 10.33 23.23 6.88
C ASN A 196 9.44 23.41 8.10
N SER A 197 9.93 24.17 9.09
CA SER A 197 9.13 24.58 10.23
C SER A 197 8.14 25.64 9.77
N PHE A 198 6.87 25.30 9.78
CA PHE A 198 5.79 26.27 9.58
C PHE A 198 5.41 26.86 10.93
N ARG A 199 5.45 28.18 11.05
CA ARG A 199 4.87 28.91 12.18
C ARG A 199 3.55 29.49 11.73
N PRO A 200 2.42 28.96 12.20
CA PRO A 200 1.13 29.52 11.85
C PRO A 200 0.98 30.93 12.41
N ASN A 201 0.44 31.83 11.64
CA ASN A 201 -0.06 33.10 12.13
C ASN A 201 -1.47 32.89 12.70
N PHE A 202 -1.74 33.50 13.81
CA PHE A 202 -3.05 33.46 14.47
C PHE A 202 -3.64 34.85 14.43
N TYR A 203 -4.95 34.94 14.21
CA TYR A 203 -5.67 36.19 14.40
C TYR A 203 -5.73 36.53 15.90
N SER A 204 -5.48 37.80 16.22
CA SER A 204 -5.77 38.37 17.54
C SER A 204 -7.28 38.40 17.77
N LYS A 205 -7.70 38.65 19.00
CA LYS A 205 -9.11 38.81 19.34
C LYS A 205 -9.76 39.93 18.55
N ASP A 206 -9.07 41.06 18.38
CA ASP A 206 -9.56 42.22 17.65
C ASP A 206 -9.71 41.95 16.16
N GLU A 207 -8.75 41.26 15.56
CA GLU A 207 -8.81 40.82 14.15
C GLU A 207 -9.96 39.84 13.91
N VAL A 208 -10.21 38.90 14.86
CA VAL A 208 -11.38 37.99 14.76
C VAL A 208 -12.68 38.77 14.85
N GLN A 209 -12.78 39.75 15.74
CA GLN A 209 -13.96 40.58 15.87
C GLN A 209 -14.22 41.37 14.59
N GLN A 210 -13.18 42.01 14.05
CA GLN A 210 -13.26 42.75 12.78
C GLN A 210 -13.68 41.81 11.61
N LEU A 211 -13.11 40.59 11.55
CA LEU A 211 -13.50 39.59 10.54
C LEU A 211 -15.00 39.25 10.64
N LEU A 212 -15.52 39.06 11.84
CA LEU A 212 -16.94 38.77 12.07
C LEU A 212 -17.83 39.94 11.67
N GLU A 213 -17.42 41.17 11.95
CA GLU A 213 -18.15 42.39 11.54
C GLU A 213 -18.21 42.52 10.00
N VAL A 214 -17.06 42.39 9.33
CA VAL A 214 -16.98 42.54 7.87
C VAL A 214 -17.72 41.42 7.14
N SER A 215 -17.81 40.24 7.73
CA SER A 215 -18.47 39.07 7.11
C SER A 215 -19.96 38.97 7.37
N GLN A 216 -20.62 39.90 8.07
CA GLN A 216 -22.03 39.80 8.49
C GLN A 216 -22.99 39.47 7.34
N ASP A 217 -22.80 40.08 6.18
CA ASP A 217 -23.65 39.88 5.01
C ASP A 217 -23.11 38.76 4.06
N ASP A 218 -22.02 38.09 4.43
CA ASP A 218 -21.44 37.00 3.63
C ASP A 218 -22.17 35.67 3.92
N PRO A 219 -22.55 34.89 2.89
CA PRO A 219 -23.14 33.56 3.08
C PRO A 219 -22.32 32.60 3.97
N LEU A 220 -21.01 32.84 4.09
CA LEU A 220 -20.11 32.06 4.94
C LEU A 220 -20.02 32.58 6.38
N HIS A 221 -20.67 33.68 6.72
CA HIS A 221 -20.61 34.29 8.08
C HIS A 221 -20.81 33.28 9.18
N LEU A 222 -21.86 32.45 9.09
CA LEU A 222 -22.15 31.42 10.11
C LEU A 222 -21.01 30.38 10.21
N CYS A 223 -20.42 30.00 9.10
CA CYS A 223 -19.28 29.09 9.09
C CYS A 223 -18.04 29.73 9.75
N ILE A 224 -17.79 31.00 9.47
CA ILE A 224 -16.69 31.78 10.08
C ILE A 224 -16.92 31.89 11.59
N LEU A 225 -18.12 32.29 12.01
CA LEU A 225 -18.51 32.43 13.40
C LEU A 225 -18.31 31.11 14.19
N ILE A 226 -18.85 29.99 13.69
CA ILE A 226 -18.71 28.68 14.33
C ILE A 226 -17.23 28.27 14.40
N THR A 227 -16.47 28.51 13.33
CA THR A 227 -15.04 28.20 13.31
C THR A 227 -14.27 29.02 14.33
N ALA A 228 -14.55 30.33 14.42
CA ALA A 228 -13.88 31.22 15.34
C ALA A 228 -14.12 30.86 16.81
N TYR A 229 -15.36 30.53 17.17
CA TYR A 229 -15.71 30.22 18.56
C TYR A 229 -15.39 28.81 19.01
N TYR A 230 -15.50 27.81 18.12
CA TYR A 230 -15.36 26.40 18.48
C TYR A 230 -14.09 25.74 17.93
N GLY A 231 -13.29 26.44 17.12
CA GLY A 231 -12.03 25.91 16.55
C GLY A 231 -12.24 24.73 15.60
N LEU A 232 -13.38 24.62 14.92
CA LEU A 232 -13.67 23.52 14.03
C LEU A 232 -12.84 23.58 12.75
N ARG A 233 -12.47 22.41 12.23
CA ARG A 233 -11.85 22.34 10.92
C ARG A 233 -12.86 22.65 9.81
N ARG A 234 -12.39 23.22 8.69
CA ARG A 234 -13.25 23.53 7.54
C ARG A 234 -14.16 22.35 7.14
N SER A 235 -13.63 21.14 7.10
CA SER A 235 -14.38 19.94 6.73
C SER A 235 -15.46 19.57 7.75
N GLU A 236 -15.27 19.88 9.01
CA GLU A 236 -16.20 19.63 10.12
C GLU A 236 -17.35 20.67 10.10
N VAL A 237 -17.01 21.93 9.90
CA VAL A 237 -18.04 22.99 9.77
C VAL A 237 -18.95 22.73 8.59
N LEU A 238 -18.38 22.39 7.40
CA LEU A 238 -19.16 22.07 6.22
C LEU A 238 -19.97 20.77 6.36
N GLY A 239 -19.59 19.90 7.29
CA GLY A 239 -20.29 18.65 7.61
C GLY A 239 -21.29 18.76 8.75
N LEU A 240 -21.41 19.92 9.40
CA LEU A 240 -22.28 20.10 10.54
C LEU A 240 -23.76 20.01 10.13
N LYS A 241 -24.54 19.27 10.89
CA LYS A 241 -25.98 19.10 10.68
C LYS A 241 -26.78 19.74 11.84
N TRP A 242 -27.96 20.22 11.54
CA TRP A 242 -28.89 20.70 12.58
C TRP A 242 -29.20 19.63 13.64
N SER A 243 -29.28 18.36 13.25
CA SER A 243 -29.50 17.24 14.18
C SER A 243 -28.31 16.99 15.13
N SER A 244 -27.17 17.61 14.90
CA SER A 244 -25.99 17.53 15.77
C SER A 244 -25.91 18.68 16.79
N ILE A 245 -26.90 19.57 16.82
CA ILE A 245 -26.99 20.71 17.73
C ILE A 245 -28.10 20.45 18.75
N ASP A 246 -27.69 20.37 20.01
CA ASP A 246 -28.61 20.24 21.13
C ASP A 246 -28.77 21.62 21.82
N PHE A 247 -29.91 22.27 21.57
CA PHE A 247 -30.19 23.61 22.11
C PHE A 247 -30.51 23.59 23.60
N GLU A 248 -31.03 22.47 24.13
CA GLU A 248 -31.35 22.34 25.55
C GLU A 248 -30.05 22.18 26.34
N ARG A 249 -29.16 21.31 25.90
CA ARG A 249 -27.85 21.10 26.52
C ARG A 249 -26.78 22.10 26.08
N LYS A 250 -27.10 22.98 25.13
CA LYS A 250 -26.18 23.98 24.55
C LYS A 250 -24.90 23.35 24.05
N SER A 251 -25.00 22.24 23.33
CA SER A 251 -23.87 21.47 22.85
C SER A 251 -23.94 21.18 21.35
N ILE A 252 -22.78 21.07 20.74
CA ILE A 252 -22.60 20.67 19.33
C ILE A 252 -21.81 19.39 19.31
N THR A 253 -22.31 18.36 18.62
CA THR A 253 -21.61 17.09 18.43
C THR A 253 -21.01 17.03 17.03
N ILE A 254 -19.70 16.89 16.93
CA ILE A 254 -19.00 16.81 15.64
C ILE A 254 -18.88 15.34 15.24
N ASN A 255 -19.81 14.87 14.43
CA ASN A 255 -19.90 13.48 13.98
C ASN A 255 -19.89 13.32 12.45
N HIS A 256 -19.80 14.42 11.71
CA HIS A 256 -19.70 14.41 10.24
C HIS A 256 -18.65 15.40 9.76
N LYS A 257 -18.08 15.09 8.60
CA LYS A 257 -17.20 16.00 7.84
C LYS A 257 -17.45 15.87 6.36
N VAL A 258 -17.20 16.93 5.60
CA VAL A 258 -17.20 16.90 4.14
C VAL A 258 -15.80 16.58 3.64
N THR A 259 -15.68 15.59 2.77
CA THR A 259 -14.43 15.21 2.12
C THR A 259 -14.62 15.06 0.62
N GLU A 260 -13.55 15.22 -0.12
CA GLU A 260 -13.54 14.95 -1.54
C GLU A 260 -13.38 13.44 -1.78
N GLN A 261 -14.15 12.89 -2.70
CA GLN A 261 -14.10 11.49 -3.13
C GLN A 261 -14.01 11.41 -4.65
N LEU A 262 -13.36 10.37 -5.16
CA LEU A 262 -13.31 10.08 -6.59
C LEU A 262 -14.40 9.06 -6.93
N VAL A 263 -15.45 9.52 -7.61
CA VAL A 263 -16.59 8.69 -8.05
C VAL A 263 -16.68 8.75 -9.57
N ASN A 264 -16.59 7.60 -10.23
CA ASN A 264 -16.66 7.49 -11.70
C ASN A 264 -15.71 8.46 -12.43
N GLY A 265 -14.48 8.60 -11.93
CA GLY A 265 -13.45 9.48 -12.51
C GLY A 265 -13.64 10.97 -12.22
N LYS A 266 -14.67 11.38 -11.49
CA LYS A 266 -14.92 12.77 -11.11
C LYS A 266 -14.74 12.96 -9.61
N TYR A 267 -14.17 14.12 -9.24
CA TYR A 267 -14.06 14.51 -7.83
C TYR A 267 -15.38 15.11 -7.37
N VAL A 268 -15.97 14.54 -6.34
CA VAL A 268 -17.22 14.99 -5.72
C VAL A 268 -17.03 15.19 -4.23
N LEU A 269 -17.76 16.16 -3.66
CA LEU A 269 -17.82 16.34 -2.21
C LEU A 269 -18.78 15.32 -1.62
N SER A 270 -18.35 14.63 -0.57
CA SER A 270 -19.14 13.63 0.13
C SER A 270 -19.14 13.92 1.63
N LEU A 271 -20.33 13.83 2.22
CA LEU A 271 -20.50 13.90 3.68
C LEU A 271 -20.26 12.52 4.27
N ILE A 272 -19.28 12.42 5.18
CA ILE A 272 -18.95 11.17 5.86
C ILE A 272 -19.08 11.31 7.37
N HIS A 273 -19.45 10.23 8.03
CA HIS A 273 -19.42 10.13 9.49
C HIS A 273 -17.97 10.02 9.98
N ILE A 274 -17.64 10.64 11.14
CA ILE A 274 -16.29 10.61 11.73
C ILE A 274 -16.23 9.52 12.80
#